data_7fbd6ea5305c16696d21d3def42c10ed
#
_entry.id   7fbd6ea5305c16696d21d3def42c10ed
#
_cell.length_a   1.000
_cell.length_b   1.000
_cell.length_c   1.000
_cell.angle_alpha   90.00
_cell.angle_beta   90.00
_cell.angle_gamma   90.00
#
_symmetry.space_group_name_H-M   'P 1'
#
loop_
_entity.id
_entity.type
_entity.pdbx_description
1 polymer ?
#
loop_
_entity_poly.entity_id
_entity_poly.type
_entity_poly.pdbx_seq_one_letter_code
_entity_poly.pdbx_strand_id
1 'polypeptide(L)'
;MQARRFGAELLLARPLVGVSADGPGYVAELSDGTLIRGRAVLFASGVEWRRLDVPGVDDLLGAGVYYGAGPSEALACTGSRVVVVGGGNSAGQAVVRFSRYAQQVTLLVRGHDLGASMSQYLIDHVTAIPNVEVRVRTQVVGVEADDRLRAVTVRSGENTEPLRLPADAMFICIGGAPRTDGAAGIGLVTNTAGYLVTGSDGAREPGSDWPLPREPLPLETNRPGVFAAGDVRCGSVKRCAAAIGEGSMAVALVHRRLAEAGDD
;
A
#
# COMPACT_ATOMS: atom_id res chain seq x y z
N MET A 1 -1.98 25.49 -6.00
CA MET A 1 -0.86 24.56 -5.75
C MET A 1 0.15 25.22 -4.82
N GLN A 2 0.14 24.86 -3.55
CA GLN A 2 0.98 25.51 -2.52
C GLN A 2 2.48 25.31 -2.76
N ALA A 3 2.93 24.07 -3.12
CA ALA A 3 4.34 23.77 -3.32
C ALA A 3 5.04 24.75 -4.29
N ARG A 4 4.41 25.09 -5.42
CA ARG A 4 4.97 26.07 -6.38
C ARG A 4 5.16 27.46 -5.77
N ARG A 5 4.33 27.85 -4.82
CA ARG A 5 4.46 29.17 -4.14
C ARG A 5 5.71 29.21 -3.24
N PHE A 6 6.21 28.05 -2.83
CA PHE A 6 7.45 27.91 -2.08
C PHE A 6 8.66 27.59 -2.97
N GLY A 7 8.53 27.79 -4.29
CA GLY A 7 9.64 27.61 -5.24
C GLY A 7 9.85 26.17 -5.72
N ALA A 8 8.96 25.22 -5.37
CA ALA A 8 9.11 23.84 -5.83
C ALA A 8 8.83 23.74 -7.34
N GLU A 9 9.74 23.11 -8.07
CA GLU A 9 9.54 22.72 -9.46
C GLU A 9 8.79 21.39 -9.51
N LEU A 10 7.78 21.31 -10.39
CA LEU A 10 6.94 20.10 -10.56
C LEU A 10 7.12 19.57 -11.98
N LEU A 11 7.71 18.39 -12.09
CA LEU A 11 7.85 17.65 -13.34
C LEU A 11 6.75 16.58 -13.39
N LEU A 12 5.72 16.84 -14.20
CA LEU A 12 4.56 15.97 -14.32
C LEU A 12 4.74 14.97 -15.45
N ALA A 13 4.16 13.77 -15.29
CA ALA A 13 4.17 12.68 -16.27
C ALA A 13 5.58 12.23 -16.69
N ARG A 14 6.53 12.27 -15.77
CA ARG A 14 7.92 11.82 -15.96
C ARG A 14 8.27 10.79 -14.88
N PRO A 15 8.08 9.51 -15.14
CA PRO A 15 8.47 8.44 -14.23
C PRO A 15 9.96 8.50 -13.87
N LEU A 16 10.28 8.23 -12.62
CA LEU A 16 11.64 7.99 -12.15
C LEU A 16 12.09 6.61 -12.63
N VAL A 17 13.21 6.53 -13.35
CA VAL A 17 13.83 5.28 -13.77
C VAL A 17 14.78 4.75 -12.70
N GLY A 18 15.59 5.64 -12.11
CA GLY A 18 16.53 5.24 -11.07
C GLY A 18 17.18 6.43 -10.38
N VAL A 19 17.85 6.13 -9.29
CA VAL A 19 18.72 7.07 -8.57
C VAL A 19 20.11 6.46 -8.46
N SER A 20 21.13 7.26 -8.65
CA SER A 20 22.54 6.89 -8.48
C SER A 20 23.27 7.90 -7.59
N ALA A 21 24.36 7.49 -6.94
CA ALA A 21 25.23 8.41 -6.20
C ALA A 21 26.05 9.26 -7.18
N ASP A 22 26.23 10.55 -6.87
CA ASP A 22 27.03 11.51 -7.64
C ASP A 22 27.85 12.39 -6.68
N GLY A 23 29.06 11.96 -6.37
CA GLY A 23 29.90 12.61 -5.36
C GLY A 23 29.21 12.66 -3.99
N PRO A 24 29.04 13.86 -3.39
CA PRO A 24 28.36 14.00 -2.10
C PRO A 24 26.82 13.97 -2.21
N GLY A 25 26.28 13.90 -3.43
CA GLY A 25 24.84 13.94 -3.72
C GLY A 25 24.34 12.76 -4.53
N TYR A 26 23.26 13.01 -5.26
CA TYR A 26 22.53 12.00 -6.03
C TYR A 26 22.09 12.54 -7.39
N VAL A 27 21.96 11.65 -8.36
CA VAL A 27 21.34 11.91 -9.66
C VAL A 27 20.12 11.02 -9.80
N ALA A 28 18.98 11.64 -10.06
CA ALA A 28 17.74 10.97 -10.46
C ALA A 28 17.62 11.00 -11.99
N GLU A 29 17.39 9.84 -12.60
CA GLU A 29 17.14 9.68 -14.03
C GLU A 29 15.63 9.51 -14.26
N LEU A 30 15.07 10.31 -15.16
CA LEU A 30 13.68 10.25 -15.56
C LEU A 30 13.52 9.48 -16.88
N SER A 31 12.31 9.00 -17.17
CA SER A 31 11.99 8.17 -18.33
C SER A 31 12.26 8.84 -19.70
N ASP A 32 12.38 10.16 -19.73
CA ASP A 32 12.72 10.94 -20.93
C ASP A 32 14.25 11.22 -21.07
N GLY A 33 15.07 10.61 -20.20
CA GLY A 33 16.52 10.82 -20.15
C GLY A 33 16.96 12.08 -19.40
N THR A 34 16.02 12.85 -18.82
CA THR A 34 16.37 14.01 -18.00
C THR A 34 17.09 13.57 -16.72
N LEU A 35 18.20 14.22 -16.41
CA LEU A 35 18.96 13.99 -15.18
C LEU A 35 18.77 15.15 -14.21
N ILE A 36 18.40 14.83 -12.98
CA ILE A 36 18.20 15.82 -11.89
C ILE A 36 19.22 15.54 -10.80
N ARG A 37 20.06 16.52 -10.50
CA ARG A 37 21.02 16.44 -9.40
C ARG A 37 20.44 17.04 -8.14
N GLY A 38 20.68 16.37 -7.01
CA GLY A 38 20.22 16.82 -5.71
C GLY A 38 21.18 16.38 -4.61
N ARG A 39 21.24 17.15 -3.52
CA ARG A 39 22.04 16.82 -2.33
C ARG A 39 21.32 15.85 -1.40
N ALA A 40 20.00 15.74 -1.56
CA ALA A 40 19.15 14.78 -0.85
C ALA A 40 18.03 14.27 -1.76
N VAL A 41 17.52 13.09 -1.45
CA VAL A 41 16.40 12.44 -2.14
C VAL A 41 15.35 12.03 -1.12
N LEU A 42 14.07 12.29 -1.42
CA LEU A 42 12.95 11.80 -0.63
C LEU A 42 12.05 10.90 -1.50
N PHE A 43 12.01 9.61 -1.18
CA PHE A 43 11.05 8.68 -1.77
C PHE A 43 9.69 8.82 -1.09
N ALA A 44 8.70 9.31 -1.82
CA ALA A 44 7.31 9.41 -1.42
C ALA A 44 6.39 8.75 -2.47
N SER A 45 6.90 7.69 -3.11
CA SER A 45 6.28 7.00 -4.26
C SER A 45 5.05 6.16 -3.91
N GLY A 46 4.80 5.94 -2.62
CA GLY A 46 3.62 5.24 -2.13
C GLY A 46 3.61 3.75 -2.44
N VAL A 47 2.41 3.21 -2.62
CA VAL A 47 2.16 1.81 -2.94
C VAL A 47 1.33 1.70 -4.22
N GLU A 48 1.52 0.64 -4.96
CA GLU A 48 0.63 0.21 -6.01
C GLU A 48 -0.29 -0.89 -5.49
N TRP A 49 -1.60 -0.72 -5.63
CA TRP A 49 -2.54 -1.74 -5.21
C TRP A 49 -2.45 -2.95 -6.13
N ARG A 50 -2.32 -4.13 -5.52
CA ARG A 50 -2.39 -5.38 -6.28
C ARG A 50 -3.75 -5.50 -6.93
N ARG A 51 -3.76 -5.75 -8.23
CA ARG A 51 -5.00 -5.99 -8.96
C ARG A 51 -5.45 -7.42 -8.80
N LEU A 52 -6.78 -7.60 -8.79
CA LEU A 52 -7.41 -8.91 -8.88
C LEU A 52 -7.53 -9.25 -10.38
N ASP A 53 -6.67 -10.16 -10.84
CA ASP A 53 -6.62 -10.58 -12.24
C ASP A 53 -7.76 -11.56 -12.54
N VAL A 54 -8.97 -11.00 -12.70
CA VAL A 54 -10.20 -11.72 -13.03
C VAL A 54 -10.94 -10.93 -14.12
N PRO A 55 -11.32 -11.57 -15.23
CA PRO A 55 -12.03 -10.90 -16.33
C PRO A 55 -13.28 -10.17 -15.86
N GLY A 56 -13.47 -8.93 -16.34
CA GLY A 56 -14.62 -8.08 -16.04
C GLY A 56 -14.53 -7.30 -14.71
N VAL A 57 -13.55 -7.59 -13.85
CA VAL A 57 -13.39 -6.88 -12.56
C VAL A 57 -13.06 -5.41 -12.77
N ASP A 58 -12.14 -5.10 -13.67
CA ASP A 58 -11.72 -3.73 -13.94
C ASP A 58 -12.82 -2.90 -14.62
N ASP A 59 -13.69 -3.51 -15.40
CA ASP A 59 -14.82 -2.85 -16.08
C ASP A 59 -15.89 -2.40 -15.06
N LEU A 60 -15.94 -3.03 -13.89
CA LEU A 60 -16.91 -2.74 -12.83
C LEU A 60 -16.37 -1.83 -11.72
N LEU A 61 -15.19 -1.22 -11.91
CA LEU A 61 -14.64 -0.25 -10.94
C LEU A 61 -15.58 0.95 -10.81
N GLY A 62 -16.05 1.19 -9.56
CA GLY A 62 -17.06 2.21 -9.28
C GLY A 62 -18.51 1.74 -9.52
N ALA A 63 -18.72 0.63 -10.23
CA ALA A 63 -20.03 0.03 -10.50
C ALA A 63 -20.29 -1.25 -9.68
N GLY A 64 -19.82 -1.26 -8.43
CA GLY A 64 -19.97 -2.37 -7.49
C GLY A 64 -18.66 -3.08 -7.16
N VAL A 65 -17.53 -2.75 -7.82
CA VAL A 65 -16.21 -3.26 -7.50
C VAL A 65 -15.32 -2.10 -7.04
N TYR A 66 -14.60 -2.29 -5.93
CA TYR A 66 -13.78 -1.27 -5.30
C TYR A 66 -12.48 -1.84 -4.75
N TYR A 67 -11.37 -1.10 -4.86
CA TYR A 67 -10.12 -1.39 -4.15
C TYR A 67 -10.07 -0.62 -2.84
N GLY A 68 -9.84 -1.33 -1.73
CA GLY A 68 -9.92 -0.77 -0.38
C GLY A 68 -11.36 -0.66 0.12
N ALA A 69 -11.53 -0.13 1.33
CA ALA A 69 -12.82 -0.04 2.01
C ALA A 69 -12.82 1.17 2.96
N GLY A 70 -13.58 2.19 2.64
CA GLY A 70 -13.75 3.40 3.45
C GLY A 70 -15.03 3.39 4.29
N PRO A 71 -15.18 4.38 5.22
CA PRO A 71 -16.41 4.55 5.98
C PRO A 71 -17.63 4.95 5.13
N SER A 72 -17.43 5.77 4.09
CA SER A 72 -18.46 6.24 3.17
C SER A 72 -19.05 5.09 2.37
N GLU A 73 -18.21 4.18 1.89
CA GLU A 73 -18.61 3.00 1.14
C GLU A 73 -19.43 2.04 2.02
N ALA A 74 -19.08 1.93 3.30
CA ALA A 74 -19.81 1.06 4.22
C ALA A 74 -21.26 1.52 4.41
N LEU A 75 -21.49 2.82 4.56
CA LEU A 75 -22.84 3.38 4.68
C LEU A 75 -23.64 3.20 3.39
N ALA A 76 -23.01 3.34 2.23
CA ALA A 76 -23.64 3.13 0.92
C ALA A 76 -24.05 1.68 0.69
N CYS A 77 -23.46 0.72 1.42
CA CYS A 77 -23.80 -0.71 1.36
C CYS A 77 -24.93 -1.13 2.33
N THR A 78 -25.71 -0.19 2.87
CA THR A 78 -26.83 -0.51 3.78
C THR A 78 -27.82 -1.47 3.10
N GLY A 79 -28.10 -2.61 3.74
CA GLY A 79 -28.99 -3.65 3.24
C GLY A 79 -28.45 -4.49 2.07
N SER A 80 -27.21 -4.27 1.65
CA SER A 80 -26.58 -4.96 0.51
C SER A 80 -25.88 -6.26 0.93
N ARG A 81 -25.64 -7.14 -0.04
CA ARG A 81 -24.75 -8.31 0.09
C ARG A 81 -23.36 -7.89 -0.35
N VAL A 82 -22.43 -7.89 0.59
CA VAL A 82 -21.06 -7.41 0.37
C VAL A 82 -20.09 -8.58 0.36
N VAL A 83 -19.22 -8.61 -0.64
CA VAL A 83 -18.09 -9.53 -0.70
C VAL A 83 -16.81 -8.77 -0.39
N VAL A 84 -15.99 -9.27 0.54
CA VAL A 84 -14.65 -8.74 0.84
C VAL A 84 -13.62 -9.79 0.43
N VAL A 85 -12.66 -9.40 -0.41
CA VAL A 85 -11.59 -10.30 -0.90
C VAL A 85 -10.28 -9.94 -0.21
N GLY A 86 -9.72 -10.86 0.58
CA GLY A 86 -8.44 -10.66 1.28
C GLY A 86 -8.38 -11.39 2.60
N GLY A 87 -7.18 -11.68 3.11
CA GLY A 87 -6.96 -12.42 4.35
C GLY A 87 -6.26 -11.63 5.46
N GLY A 88 -5.85 -10.38 5.21
CA GLY A 88 -5.11 -9.58 6.18
C GLY A 88 -5.96 -8.65 7.03
N ASN A 89 -5.32 -7.88 7.92
CA ASN A 89 -5.96 -6.95 8.83
C ASN A 89 -6.88 -5.93 8.11
N SER A 90 -6.50 -5.46 6.92
CA SER A 90 -7.34 -4.54 6.14
C SER A 90 -8.68 -5.16 5.75
N ALA A 91 -8.68 -6.43 5.35
CA ALA A 91 -9.90 -7.18 5.03
C ALA A 91 -10.76 -7.39 6.28
N GLY A 92 -10.16 -7.81 7.40
CA GLY A 92 -10.86 -7.97 8.68
C GLY A 92 -11.52 -6.66 9.16
N GLN A 93 -10.80 -5.54 9.10
CA GLN A 93 -11.35 -4.21 9.44
C GLN A 93 -12.48 -3.79 8.50
N ALA A 94 -12.40 -4.13 7.21
CA ALA A 94 -13.47 -3.91 6.24
C ALA A 94 -14.72 -4.70 6.61
N VAL A 95 -14.58 -6.00 6.87
CA VAL A 95 -15.68 -6.89 7.31
C VAL A 95 -16.39 -6.34 8.53
N VAL A 96 -15.65 -6.02 9.60
CA VAL A 96 -16.23 -5.43 10.83
C VAL A 96 -16.97 -4.12 10.55
N ARG A 97 -16.50 -3.33 9.62
CA ARG A 97 -17.17 -2.08 9.25
C ARG A 97 -18.43 -2.31 8.43
N PHE A 98 -18.36 -3.15 7.39
CA PHE A 98 -19.50 -3.44 6.52
C PHE A 98 -20.60 -4.20 7.25
N SER A 99 -20.27 -5.09 8.18
CA SER A 99 -21.26 -5.89 8.93
C SER A 99 -22.28 -5.06 9.70
N ARG A 100 -21.96 -3.80 10.00
CA ARG A 100 -22.86 -2.88 10.72
C ARG A 100 -24.00 -2.35 9.85
N TYR A 101 -23.87 -2.42 8.54
CA TYR A 101 -24.80 -1.82 7.57
C TYR A 101 -25.32 -2.83 6.57
N ALA A 102 -24.47 -3.72 6.10
CA ALA A 102 -24.82 -4.71 5.08
C ALA A 102 -25.79 -5.77 5.63
N GLN A 103 -26.62 -6.32 4.74
CA GLN A 103 -27.44 -7.47 5.05
C GLN A 103 -26.58 -8.69 5.35
N GLN A 104 -25.54 -8.91 4.54
CA GLN A 104 -24.60 -10.02 4.67
C GLN A 104 -23.22 -9.58 4.18
N VAL A 105 -22.17 -10.05 4.85
CA VAL A 105 -20.78 -9.87 4.41
C VAL A 105 -20.14 -11.25 4.24
N THR A 106 -19.60 -11.52 3.06
CA THR A 106 -18.83 -12.74 2.79
C THR A 106 -17.36 -12.39 2.63
N LEU A 107 -16.51 -12.91 3.54
CA LEU A 107 -15.06 -12.76 3.46
C LEU A 107 -14.46 -13.94 2.68
N LEU A 108 -13.82 -13.64 1.56
CA LEU A 108 -13.13 -14.61 0.71
C LEU A 108 -11.63 -14.57 0.96
N VAL A 109 -11.07 -15.69 1.40
CA VAL A 109 -9.66 -15.83 1.75
C VAL A 109 -9.03 -16.94 0.92
N ARG A 110 -8.00 -16.59 0.13
CA ARG A 110 -7.28 -17.57 -0.70
C ARG A 110 -6.51 -18.59 0.14
N GLY A 111 -6.01 -18.17 1.30
CA GLY A 111 -5.25 -19.01 2.23
C GLY A 111 -6.10 -20.06 2.93
N HIS A 112 -5.43 -20.92 3.69
CA HIS A 112 -6.07 -22.02 4.44
C HIS A 112 -6.80 -21.53 5.69
N ASP A 113 -6.37 -20.40 6.24
CA ASP A 113 -6.91 -19.80 7.47
C ASP A 113 -6.70 -18.28 7.48
N LEU A 114 -7.20 -17.61 8.51
CA LEU A 114 -7.02 -16.19 8.73
C LEU A 114 -5.71 -15.86 9.49
N GLY A 115 -5.17 -16.81 10.25
CA GLY A 115 -4.05 -16.59 11.17
C GLY A 115 -2.73 -16.24 10.49
N ALA A 116 -2.58 -16.57 9.21
CA ALA A 116 -1.38 -16.27 8.44
C ALA A 116 -1.08 -14.75 8.29
N SER A 117 -2.11 -13.89 8.33
CA SER A 117 -1.95 -12.46 8.04
C SER A 117 -2.95 -11.52 8.75
N MET A 118 -3.86 -12.07 9.55
CA MET A 118 -4.83 -11.31 10.36
C MET A 118 -4.52 -11.48 11.84
N SER A 119 -4.58 -10.39 12.61
CA SER A 119 -4.37 -10.45 14.05
C SER A 119 -5.48 -11.24 14.74
N GLN A 120 -5.13 -11.97 15.82
CA GLN A 120 -6.10 -12.81 16.55
C GLN A 120 -7.33 -12.03 17.01
N TYR A 121 -7.15 -10.82 17.52
CA TYR A 121 -8.24 -9.93 17.89
C TYR A 121 -9.27 -9.73 16.76
N LEU A 122 -8.80 -9.52 15.52
CA LEU A 122 -9.69 -9.35 14.36
C LEU A 122 -10.35 -10.66 13.95
N ILE A 123 -9.64 -11.78 14.04
CA ILE A 123 -10.19 -13.11 13.77
C ILE A 123 -11.37 -13.37 14.71
N ASP A 124 -11.14 -13.20 16.01
CA ASP A 124 -12.17 -13.42 17.05
C ASP A 124 -13.40 -12.51 16.81
N HIS A 125 -13.14 -11.25 16.43
CA HIS A 125 -14.20 -10.30 16.15
C HIS A 125 -14.99 -10.66 14.90
N VAL A 126 -14.32 -10.95 13.79
CA VAL A 126 -14.95 -11.29 12.50
C VAL A 126 -15.79 -12.56 12.60
N THR A 127 -15.28 -13.59 13.30
CA THR A 127 -15.97 -14.88 13.44
C THR A 127 -17.16 -14.83 14.38
N ALA A 128 -17.21 -13.86 15.29
CA ALA A 128 -18.33 -13.66 16.21
C ALA A 128 -19.51 -12.87 15.60
N ILE A 129 -19.37 -12.27 14.43
CA ILE A 129 -20.41 -11.43 13.82
C ILE A 129 -21.43 -12.29 13.07
N PRO A 130 -22.74 -12.25 13.44
CA PRO A 130 -23.73 -13.19 12.90
C PRO A 130 -24.00 -13.09 11.40
N ASN A 131 -23.88 -11.90 10.80
CA ASN A 131 -24.12 -11.69 9.37
C ASN A 131 -22.82 -11.75 8.54
N VAL A 132 -21.74 -12.33 9.09
CA VAL A 132 -20.48 -12.55 8.39
C VAL A 132 -20.26 -14.03 8.11
N GLU A 133 -19.96 -14.34 6.87
CA GLU A 133 -19.52 -15.67 6.43
C GLU A 133 -18.07 -15.62 6.00
N VAL A 134 -17.22 -16.48 6.57
CA VAL A 134 -15.81 -16.62 6.17
C VAL A 134 -15.63 -17.85 5.31
N ARG A 135 -15.08 -17.67 4.11
CA ARG A 135 -14.74 -18.74 3.17
C ARG A 135 -13.25 -18.75 2.91
N VAL A 136 -12.55 -19.65 3.56
CA VAL A 136 -11.11 -19.91 3.33
C VAL A 136 -10.92 -20.77 2.08
N ARG A 137 -9.67 -20.84 1.56
CA ARG A 137 -9.31 -21.55 0.32
C ARG A 137 -10.21 -21.17 -0.86
N THR A 138 -10.72 -19.94 -0.88
CA THR A 138 -11.70 -19.49 -1.85
C THR A 138 -11.18 -18.28 -2.63
N GLN A 139 -11.27 -18.35 -3.95
CA GLN A 139 -10.83 -17.27 -4.84
C GLN A 139 -11.98 -16.88 -5.77
N VAL A 140 -12.04 -15.59 -6.11
CA VAL A 140 -12.91 -15.10 -7.19
C VAL A 140 -12.31 -15.53 -8.52
N VAL A 141 -13.16 -16.09 -9.40
CA VAL A 141 -12.77 -16.54 -10.74
C VAL A 141 -13.62 -15.88 -11.83
N GLY A 142 -14.66 -15.14 -11.48
CA GLY A 142 -15.50 -14.39 -12.39
C GLY A 142 -16.41 -13.41 -11.67
N VAL A 143 -16.99 -12.50 -12.44
CA VAL A 143 -18.03 -11.57 -12.01
C VAL A 143 -19.19 -11.58 -12.98
N GLU A 144 -20.40 -11.35 -12.49
CA GLU A 144 -21.60 -11.16 -13.28
C GLU A 144 -22.15 -9.77 -13.03
N ALA A 145 -22.48 -9.07 -14.09
CA ALA A 145 -23.01 -7.71 -14.03
C ALA A 145 -24.00 -7.44 -15.16
N ASP A 146 -24.87 -6.50 -14.92
CA ASP A 146 -25.50 -5.65 -15.95
C ASP A 146 -24.80 -4.26 -15.90
N ASP A 147 -25.49 -3.21 -15.52
CA ASP A 147 -24.87 -1.90 -15.29
C ASP A 147 -24.04 -1.86 -13.98
N ARG A 148 -24.20 -2.86 -13.10
CA ARG A 148 -23.53 -2.99 -11.80
C ARG A 148 -23.31 -4.46 -11.46
N LEU A 149 -22.41 -4.71 -10.51
CA LEU A 149 -22.16 -6.05 -9.97
C LEU A 149 -23.47 -6.69 -9.46
N ARG A 150 -23.70 -7.98 -9.83
CA ARG A 150 -24.84 -8.80 -9.41
C ARG A 150 -24.42 -10.06 -8.68
N ALA A 151 -23.30 -10.64 -9.09
CA ALA A 151 -22.76 -11.80 -8.42
C ALA A 151 -21.24 -11.91 -8.65
N VAL A 152 -20.60 -12.68 -7.78
CA VAL A 152 -19.23 -13.14 -7.98
C VAL A 152 -19.23 -14.66 -8.13
N THR A 153 -18.42 -15.17 -9.04
CA THR A 153 -18.19 -16.60 -9.19
C THR A 153 -16.92 -16.95 -8.45
N VAL A 154 -16.99 -17.94 -7.56
CA VAL A 154 -15.87 -18.35 -6.72
C VAL A 154 -15.53 -19.81 -6.91
N ARG A 155 -14.28 -20.17 -6.65
CA ARG A 155 -13.82 -21.56 -6.58
C ARG A 155 -13.20 -21.82 -5.22
N SER A 156 -13.58 -22.92 -4.57
CA SER A 156 -13.15 -23.28 -3.22
C SER A 156 -12.34 -24.57 -3.22
N GLY A 157 -11.11 -24.53 -2.67
CA GLY A 157 -10.25 -25.69 -2.46
C GLY A 157 -10.01 -26.51 -3.74
N GLU A 158 -10.16 -27.82 -3.62
CA GLU A 158 -10.03 -28.79 -4.72
C GLU A 158 -11.35 -28.95 -5.52
N ASN A 159 -12.43 -28.32 -5.06
CA ASN A 159 -13.70 -28.38 -5.78
C ASN A 159 -13.57 -27.58 -7.08
N THR A 160 -13.67 -28.25 -8.21
CA THR A 160 -13.50 -27.67 -9.54
C THR A 160 -14.73 -26.94 -10.02
N GLU A 161 -15.90 -27.19 -9.41
CA GLU A 161 -17.14 -26.52 -9.82
C GLU A 161 -17.22 -25.10 -9.22
N PRO A 162 -17.34 -24.07 -10.07
CA PRO A 162 -17.53 -22.71 -9.62
C PRO A 162 -18.86 -22.54 -8.90
N LEU A 163 -18.85 -21.80 -7.77
CA LEU A 163 -20.04 -21.42 -7.04
C LEU A 163 -20.38 -19.96 -7.31
N ARG A 164 -21.63 -19.69 -7.64
CA ARG A 164 -22.17 -18.35 -7.79
C ARG A 164 -22.61 -17.80 -6.44
N LEU A 165 -22.04 -16.65 -6.02
CA LEU A 165 -22.43 -15.89 -4.83
C LEU A 165 -23.09 -14.57 -5.24
N PRO A 166 -24.38 -14.35 -4.95
CA PRO A 166 -25.00 -13.05 -5.17
C PRO A 166 -24.27 -11.95 -4.39
N ALA A 167 -23.94 -10.85 -5.07
CA ALA A 167 -23.20 -9.74 -4.48
C ALA A 167 -23.63 -8.42 -5.13
N ASP A 168 -23.90 -7.42 -4.31
CA ASP A 168 -24.24 -6.08 -4.75
C ASP A 168 -22.99 -5.16 -4.75
N ALA A 169 -21.96 -5.53 -3.95
CA ALA A 169 -20.66 -4.88 -3.93
C ALA A 169 -19.54 -5.87 -3.58
N MET A 170 -18.36 -5.67 -4.18
CA MET A 170 -17.13 -6.41 -3.90
C MET A 170 -16.01 -5.43 -3.56
N PHE A 171 -15.36 -5.64 -2.41
CA PHE A 171 -14.24 -4.84 -1.92
C PHE A 171 -12.96 -5.67 -1.91
N ILE A 172 -11.97 -5.24 -2.71
CA ILE A 172 -10.72 -5.96 -2.90
C ILE A 172 -9.68 -5.40 -1.93
N CYS A 173 -9.30 -6.20 -0.93
CA CYS A 173 -8.37 -5.87 0.15
C CYS A 173 -7.15 -6.81 0.14
N ILE A 174 -6.55 -7.04 -1.02
CA ILE A 174 -5.44 -7.97 -1.23
C ILE A 174 -4.05 -7.33 -1.07
N GLY A 175 -4.02 -6.11 -0.55
CA GLY A 175 -2.80 -5.36 -0.27
C GLY A 175 -2.24 -4.62 -1.48
N GLY A 176 -1.09 -3.97 -1.25
CA GLY A 176 -0.32 -3.25 -2.26
C GLY A 176 1.14 -3.65 -2.23
N ALA A 177 1.86 -3.33 -3.28
CA ALA A 177 3.32 -3.40 -3.37
C ALA A 177 3.89 -1.98 -3.27
N PRO A 178 4.93 -1.74 -2.46
CA PRO A 178 5.56 -0.43 -2.42
C PRO A 178 6.26 -0.15 -3.75
N ARG A 179 6.17 1.10 -4.21
CA ARG A 179 6.85 1.53 -5.44
C ARG A 179 8.29 1.90 -5.13
N THR A 180 9.18 0.91 -5.18
CA THR A 180 10.60 1.04 -4.86
C THR A 180 11.54 0.82 -6.05
N ASP A 181 11.00 0.68 -7.25
CA ASP A 181 11.80 0.39 -8.47
C ASP A 181 12.90 1.44 -8.70
N GLY A 182 12.58 2.72 -8.55
CA GLY A 182 13.54 3.81 -8.66
C GLY A 182 14.63 3.86 -7.58
N ALA A 183 14.52 3.04 -6.53
CA ALA A 183 15.47 2.97 -5.42
C ALA A 183 16.54 1.87 -5.60
N ALA A 184 16.38 0.98 -6.59
CA ALA A 184 17.26 -0.18 -6.78
C ALA A 184 18.73 0.20 -7.04
N GLY A 185 18.96 1.31 -7.77
CA GLY A 185 20.30 1.75 -8.21
C GLY A 185 21.24 2.19 -7.09
N ILE A 186 20.74 2.50 -5.88
CA ILE A 186 21.55 2.96 -4.75
C ILE A 186 21.58 1.98 -3.58
N GLY A 187 21.05 0.78 -3.76
CA GLY A 187 21.11 -0.30 -2.76
C GLY A 187 20.41 0.05 -1.46
N LEU A 188 19.16 0.56 -1.54
CA LEU A 188 18.35 0.79 -0.36
C LEU A 188 17.87 -0.52 0.24
N VAL A 189 17.92 -0.61 1.57
CA VAL A 189 17.41 -1.75 2.32
C VAL A 189 15.89 -1.76 2.31
N THR A 190 15.33 -2.92 1.98
CA THR A 190 13.88 -3.18 2.04
C THR A 190 13.59 -4.36 2.95
N ASN A 191 12.41 -4.37 3.57
CA ASN A 191 11.94 -5.56 4.27
C ASN A 191 11.48 -6.65 3.25
N THR A 192 11.09 -7.81 3.75
CA THR A 192 10.63 -8.95 2.94
C THR A 192 9.41 -8.66 2.06
N ALA A 193 8.65 -7.60 2.35
CA ALA A 193 7.51 -7.15 1.56
C ALA A 193 7.87 -6.01 0.58
N GLY A 194 9.15 -5.61 0.49
CA GLY A 194 9.68 -4.61 -0.43
C GLY A 194 9.59 -3.16 0.05
N TYR A 195 9.13 -2.89 1.27
CA TYR A 195 9.05 -1.52 1.83
C TYR A 195 10.42 -1.00 2.26
N LEU A 196 10.71 0.28 1.99
CA LEU A 196 11.95 0.93 2.40
C LEU A 196 12.08 0.99 3.93
N VAL A 197 13.19 0.48 4.46
CA VAL A 197 13.51 0.55 5.88
C VAL A 197 14.22 1.87 6.19
N THR A 198 13.87 2.52 7.31
CA THR A 198 14.41 3.82 7.71
C THR A 198 14.81 3.85 9.17
N GLY A 199 15.62 4.85 9.55
CA GLY A 199 16.10 5.01 10.90
C GLY A 199 17.13 3.96 11.29
N SER A 200 17.30 3.74 12.58
CA SER A 200 18.29 2.79 13.13
C SER A 200 18.07 1.35 12.67
N ASP A 201 16.83 0.96 12.34
CA ASP A 201 16.53 -0.36 11.81
C ASP A 201 17.18 -0.56 10.43
N GLY A 202 17.15 0.47 9.57
CA GLY A 202 17.80 0.42 8.26
C GLY A 202 19.31 0.24 8.33
N ALA A 203 19.94 0.84 9.33
CA ALA A 203 21.39 0.70 9.54
C ALA A 203 21.80 -0.67 10.08
N ARG A 204 20.90 -1.39 10.74
CA ARG A 204 21.16 -2.70 11.36
C ARG A 204 20.84 -3.88 10.46
N GLU A 205 20.15 -3.66 9.36
CA GLU A 205 19.80 -4.72 8.41
C GLU A 205 21.05 -5.27 7.71
N PRO A 206 21.09 -6.58 7.40
CA PRO A 206 22.16 -7.18 6.62
C PRO A 206 22.32 -6.47 5.25
N GLY A 207 23.55 -6.10 4.90
CA GLY A 207 23.85 -5.36 3.68
C GLY A 207 23.73 -3.84 3.79
N SER A 208 23.43 -3.32 5.00
CA SER A 208 23.60 -1.90 5.30
C SER A 208 25.07 -1.57 5.51
N ASP A 209 25.55 -0.59 4.76
CA ASP A 209 26.91 -0.03 4.91
C ASP A 209 26.76 1.45 5.28
N TRP A 210 26.34 1.69 6.55
CA TRP A 210 26.11 3.05 7.04
C TRP A 210 27.46 3.72 7.36
N PRO A 211 27.83 4.80 6.63
CA PRO A 211 29.19 5.34 6.67
C PRO A 211 29.41 6.44 7.73
N LEU A 212 28.34 6.94 8.37
CA LEU A 212 28.45 8.08 9.30
C LEU A 212 28.59 7.62 10.76
N PRO A 213 29.28 8.41 11.62
CA PRO A 213 29.43 8.07 13.04
C PRO A 213 28.15 8.16 13.87
N ARG A 214 27.11 8.85 13.35
CA ARG A 214 25.78 8.88 13.94
C ARG A 214 24.86 7.80 13.38
N GLU A 215 23.78 7.49 14.07
CA GLU A 215 22.70 6.68 13.51
C GLU A 215 21.93 7.44 12.43
N PRO A 216 21.26 6.73 11.48
CA PRO A 216 20.33 7.37 10.54
C PRO A 216 19.24 8.16 11.27
N LEU A 217 18.82 9.28 10.69
CA LEU A 217 17.68 10.04 11.17
C LEU A 217 16.37 9.22 10.98
N PRO A 218 15.28 9.52 11.70
CA PRO A 218 14.08 8.66 11.72
C PRO A 218 13.49 8.26 10.38
N LEU A 219 13.53 9.11 9.37
CA LEU A 219 13.07 8.83 8.01
C LEU A 219 14.22 8.64 7.01
N GLU A 220 15.45 8.70 7.45
CA GLU A 220 16.63 8.46 6.62
C GLU A 220 16.81 6.95 6.41
N THR A 221 17.14 6.56 5.20
CA THR A 221 17.39 5.15 4.84
C THR A 221 18.81 4.72 5.27
N ASN A 222 19.28 3.57 4.81
CA ASN A 222 20.68 3.14 4.95
C ASN A 222 21.67 3.94 4.08
N ARG A 223 21.23 4.97 3.38
CA ARG A 223 22.09 5.89 2.60
C ARG A 223 21.92 7.31 3.10
N PRO A 224 23.04 8.00 3.53
CA PRO A 224 22.98 9.36 4.05
C PRO A 224 22.37 10.34 3.05
N GLY A 225 21.36 11.11 3.48
CA GLY A 225 20.68 12.07 2.63
C GLY A 225 19.58 11.47 1.75
N VAL A 226 19.32 10.15 1.84
CA VAL A 226 18.16 9.49 1.19
C VAL A 226 17.12 9.18 2.24
N PHE A 227 15.92 9.70 2.04
CA PHE A 227 14.79 9.58 2.95
C PHE A 227 13.62 8.84 2.31
N ALA A 228 12.74 8.29 3.13
CA ALA A 228 11.47 7.73 2.69
C ALA A 228 10.33 8.18 3.61
N ALA A 229 9.16 8.50 3.03
CA ALA A 229 7.97 8.93 3.77
C ALA A 229 6.69 8.38 3.14
N GLY A 230 5.66 8.21 3.96
CA GLY A 230 4.36 7.70 3.55
C GLY A 230 4.37 6.20 3.27
N ASP A 231 3.47 5.76 2.39
CA ASP A 231 3.12 4.35 2.23
C ASP A 231 4.25 3.47 1.68
N VAL A 232 5.28 4.04 1.06
CA VAL A 232 6.47 3.31 0.59
C VAL A 232 7.37 2.85 1.74
N ARG A 233 7.27 3.51 2.91
CA ARG A 233 8.12 3.25 4.08
C ARG A 233 7.62 2.06 4.91
N CYS A 234 8.55 1.25 5.38
CA CYS A 234 8.29 0.19 6.35
C CYS A 234 7.77 0.79 7.67
N GLY A 235 6.72 0.19 8.24
CA GLY A 235 6.11 0.65 9.48
C GLY A 235 5.26 1.92 9.37
N SER A 236 5.12 2.53 8.18
CA SER A 236 4.20 3.66 7.98
C SER A 236 2.74 3.24 8.14
N VAL A 237 1.96 4.05 8.82
CA VAL A 237 0.51 3.89 8.88
C VAL A 237 -0.10 4.35 7.55
N LYS A 238 -0.75 3.43 6.83
CA LYS A 238 -1.33 3.68 5.50
C LYS A 238 -2.54 4.62 5.59
N ARG A 239 -2.30 5.91 5.85
CA ARG A 239 -3.29 7.00 6.01
C ARG A 239 -2.73 8.30 5.46
N CYS A 240 -3.56 9.08 4.79
CA CYS A 240 -3.16 10.39 4.26
C CYS A 240 -2.55 11.30 5.34
N ALA A 241 -3.15 11.37 6.52
CA ALA A 241 -2.63 12.19 7.62
C ALA A 241 -1.23 11.76 8.09
N ALA A 242 -0.96 10.44 8.15
CA ALA A 242 0.36 9.92 8.48
C ALA A 242 1.39 10.28 7.40
N ALA A 243 1.05 10.09 6.13
CA ALA A 243 1.92 10.43 5.00
C ALA A 243 2.25 11.94 4.96
N ILE A 244 1.27 12.81 5.23
CA ILE A 244 1.48 14.26 5.33
C ILE A 244 2.42 14.60 6.50
N GLY A 245 2.20 13.99 7.67
CA GLY A 245 3.05 14.18 8.85
C GLY A 245 4.49 13.73 8.61
N GLU A 246 4.68 12.54 8.03
CA GLU A 246 6.01 12.03 7.67
C GLU A 246 6.68 12.94 6.61
N GLY A 247 5.95 13.40 5.59
CA GLY A 247 6.45 14.32 4.58
C GLY A 247 6.93 15.64 5.20
N SER A 248 6.16 16.21 6.12
CA SER A 248 6.56 17.43 6.85
C SER A 248 7.80 17.21 7.70
N MET A 249 7.88 16.08 8.42
CA MET A 249 9.06 15.71 9.22
C MET A 249 10.29 15.50 8.32
N ALA A 250 10.12 14.87 7.15
CA ALA A 250 11.20 14.64 6.21
C ALA A 250 11.89 15.94 5.77
N VAL A 251 11.13 17.01 5.54
CA VAL A 251 11.68 18.32 5.17
C VAL A 251 12.64 18.82 6.26
N ALA A 252 12.23 18.78 7.53
CA ALA A 252 13.10 19.21 8.65
C ALA A 252 14.35 18.33 8.78
N LEU A 253 14.21 17.02 8.56
CA LEU A 253 15.35 16.08 8.63
C LEU A 253 16.31 16.26 7.45
N VAL A 254 15.82 16.58 6.26
CA VAL A 254 16.65 16.94 5.10
C VAL A 254 17.48 18.20 5.39
N HIS A 255 16.86 19.25 5.92
CA HIS A 255 17.60 20.47 6.31
C HIS A 255 18.66 20.16 7.36
N ARG A 256 18.33 19.38 8.39
CA ARG A 256 19.31 18.95 9.39
C ARG A 256 20.49 18.21 8.75
N ARG A 257 20.23 17.28 7.83
CA ARG A 257 21.27 16.51 7.13
C ARG A 257 22.17 17.41 6.28
N LEU A 258 21.59 18.40 5.58
CA LEU A 258 22.34 19.34 4.76
C LEU A 258 23.26 20.22 5.61
N ALA A 259 22.78 20.72 6.75
CA ALA A 259 23.61 21.49 7.69
C ALA A 259 24.76 20.65 8.29
N GLU A 260 24.53 19.36 8.61
CA GLU A 260 25.57 18.43 9.07
C GLU A 260 26.67 18.21 8.00
N ALA A 261 26.33 18.32 6.72
CA ALA A 261 27.29 18.20 5.62
C ALA A 261 28.13 19.46 5.35
N GLY A 262 27.87 20.55 6.06
CA GLY A 262 28.54 21.84 5.87
C GLY A 262 28.01 22.65 4.68
N ASP A 263 26.81 22.34 4.25
CA ASP A 263 26.12 22.97 3.13
C ASP A 263 24.92 23.80 3.65
N ASP A 264 25.18 24.99 4.19
CA ASP A 264 24.17 26.02 4.43
C ASP A 264 23.77 26.76 3.16
#